data_6671f7fbfda964eec4c89ad294316c80
#
_entry.id   6671f7fbfda964eec4c89ad294316c80
#
_cell.length_a   1.000
_cell.length_b   1.000
_cell.length_c   1.000
_cell.angle_alpha   90.00
_cell.angle_beta   90.00
_cell.angle_gamma   90.00
#
_symmetry.space_group_name_H-M   'P 1'
#
loop_
_entity.id
_entity.type
_entity.pdbx_description
1 polymer ?
#
loop_
_entity_poly.entity_id
_entity_poly.type
_entity_poly.pdbx_seq_one_letter_code
_entity_poly.pdbx_strand_id
1 'polypeptide(L)'
;GEPILNKSFVEMIRYASQSPYNIRSVTSVNLTVTNDEQIKGLLTSNLDALHVSIDGATQEVYEKYRVGGNLETVFNNLKKLIAAKKLYNSDTKIVWDFIVMRQNEHQVEEAKKIANGLGIPINIDCVRTHLKEDTLNPTDKMIDTYGKWLPKNPQYNNYNIDTKKRNQSMTFCKSPWMETAINWNGDVFPCSCVHTEEKDRMGNIFEQSFEEIWNGEKYVSARKELLGQPNDVETICRTCKKNGYPGREAG
;
A
#
# COMPACT_ATOMS: atom_id res chain seq x y z
N GLY A 1 3.68 -9.59 -1.10
CA GLY A 1 3.34 -10.80 -0.33
C GLY A 1 1.84 -10.95 -0.13
N GLU A 2 1.43 -12.09 0.39
CA GLU A 2 0.02 -12.38 0.70
C GLU A 2 -0.07 -12.68 2.21
N PRO A 3 -0.68 -11.78 3.03
CA PRO A 3 -0.64 -11.90 4.49
C PRO A 3 -1.34 -13.16 5.00
N ILE A 4 -2.37 -13.65 4.33
CA ILE A 4 -3.09 -14.87 4.75
C ILE A 4 -2.28 -16.17 4.64
N LEU A 5 -1.11 -16.15 4.01
CA LEU A 5 -0.17 -17.27 4.04
C LEU A 5 0.55 -17.40 5.39
N ASN A 6 0.58 -16.35 6.19
CA ASN A 6 1.09 -16.42 7.56
C ASN A 6 0.04 -17.06 8.47
N LYS A 7 0.35 -18.22 9.02
CA LYS A 7 -0.56 -18.97 9.89
C LYS A 7 -1.00 -18.20 11.15
N SER A 8 -0.16 -17.31 11.65
CA SER A 8 -0.46 -16.49 12.84
C SER A 8 -1.12 -15.14 12.49
N PHE A 9 -1.44 -14.87 11.21
CA PHE A 9 -1.92 -13.56 10.80
C PHE A 9 -3.22 -13.15 11.50
N VAL A 10 -4.17 -14.06 11.61
CA VAL A 10 -5.46 -13.82 12.29
C VAL A 10 -5.25 -13.54 13.80
N GLU A 11 -4.31 -14.24 14.44
CA GLU A 11 -3.97 -14.03 15.84
C GLU A 11 -3.31 -12.65 16.05
N MET A 12 -2.45 -12.23 15.13
CA MET A 12 -1.85 -10.87 15.16
C MET A 12 -2.92 -9.78 15.11
N ILE A 13 -3.96 -9.94 14.27
CA ILE A 13 -5.08 -8.98 14.19
C ILE A 13 -5.85 -8.99 15.52
N ARG A 14 -6.18 -10.16 16.06
CA ARG A 14 -6.87 -10.27 17.36
C ARG A 14 -6.08 -9.61 18.47
N TYR A 15 -4.78 -9.84 18.52
CA TYR A 15 -3.89 -9.21 19.50
C TYR A 15 -3.93 -7.68 19.38
N ALA A 16 -3.83 -7.16 18.17
CA ALA A 16 -3.91 -5.71 17.93
C ALA A 16 -5.28 -5.14 18.35
N SER A 17 -6.38 -5.85 18.05
CA SER A 17 -7.75 -5.40 18.40
C SER A 17 -8.04 -5.38 19.90
N GLN A 18 -7.27 -6.12 20.71
CA GLN A 18 -7.37 -6.12 22.17
C GLN A 18 -6.58 -5.00 22.84
N SER A 19 -5.85 -4.21 22.07
CA SER A 19 -5.07 -3.08 22.57
C SER A 19 -5.96 -2.03 23.23
N PRO A 20 -5.58 -1.49 24.42
CA PRO A 20 -6.31 -0.40 25.06
C PRO A 20 -6.22 0.92 24.27
N TYR A 21 -5.36 0.99 23.25
CA TYR A 21 -5.14 2.19 22.44
C TYR A 21 -6.04 2.29 21.21
N ASN A 22 -7.10 1.48 21.11
CA ASN A 22 -8.04 1.47 20.00
C ASN A 22 -7.34 1.39 18.63
N ILE A 23 -6.43 0.41 18.48
CA ILE A 23 -5.68 0.20 17.25
C ILE A 23 -6.64 -0.27 16.15
N ARG A 24 -6.67 0.46 15.04
CA ARG A 24 -7.39 0.06 13.83
C ARG A 24 -6.48 -0.79 12.95
N SER A 25 -6.98 -1.95 12.55
CA SER A 25 -6.25 -2.88 11.69
C SER A 25 -6.81 -2.89 10.27
N VAL A 26 -5.92 -2.76 9.28
CA VAL A 26 -6.26 -2.80 7.86
C VAL A 26 -5.26 -3.71 7.16
N THR A 27 -5.73 -4.53 6.23
CA THR A 27 -4.85 -5.39 5.42
C THR A 27 -5.32 -5.47 3.97
N SER A 28 -4.40 -5.81 3.08
CA SER A 28 -4.68 -6.07 1.67
C SER A 28 -4.39 -7.53 1.34
N VAL A 29 -5.29 -8.17 0.59
CA VAL A 29 -5.20 -9.57 0.15
C VAL A 29 -5.49 -9.67 -1.34
N ASN A 30 -5.02 -10.75 -1.98
CA ASN A 30 -5.31 -11.03 -3.39
C ASN A 30 -6.39 -12.11 -3.60
N LEU A 31 -6.80 -12.80 -2.53
CA LEU A 31 -7.81 -13.88 -2.52
C LEU A 31 -7.53 -15.06 -3.44
N THR A 32 -6.32 -15.26 -3.95
CA THR A 32 -6.01 -16.38 -4.86
C THR A 32 -5.94 -17.74 -4.15
N VAL A 33 -5.56 -17.75 -2.88
CA VAL A 33 -5.29 -18.96 -2.07
C VAL A 33 -6.07 -18.98 -0.75
N THR A 34 -7.28 -18.45 -0.75
CA THR A 34 -8.10 -18.31 0.46
C THR A 34 -9.03 -19.51 0.64
N ASN A 35 -9.11 -20.04 1.86
CA ASN A 35 -10.05 -21.09 2.27
C ASN A 35 -11.09 -20.55 3.27
N ASP A 36 -12.09 -21.37 3.57
CA ASP A 36 -13.23 -20.99 4.43
C ASP A 36 -12.80 -20.70 5.88
N GLU A 37 -11.77 -21.38 6.39
CA GLU A 37 -11.23 -21.13 7.74
C GLU A 37 -10.54 -19.77 7.81
N GLN A 38 -9.77 -19.42 6.80
CA GLN A 38 -9.12 -18.10 6.70
C GLN A 38 -10.15 -16.98 6.56
N ILE A 39 -11.19 -17.18 5.73
CA ILE A 39 -12.30 -16.23 5.60
C ILE A 39 -12.98 -16.01 6.96
N LYS A 40 -13.33 -17.09 7.66
CA LYS A 40 -13.90 -17.02 9.01
C LYS A 40 -12.96 -16.29 9.96
N GLY A 41 -11.68 -16.65 9.97
CA GLY A 41 -10.66 -16.05 10.82
C GLY A 41 -10.57 -14.53 10.64
N LEU A 42 -10.48 -14.06 9.40
CA LEU A 42 -10.44 -12.62 9.07
C LEU A 42 -11.69 -11.89 9.56
N LEU A 43 -12.87 -12.45 9.31
CA LEU A 43 -14.15 -11.81 9.64
C LEU A 43 -14.49 -11.83 11.14
N THR A 44 -13.86 -12.72 11.92
CA THR A 44 -14.06 -12.84 13.38
C THR A 44 -12.89 -12.33 14.22
N SER A 45 -11.91 -11.65 13.58
CA SER A 45 -10.71 -11.13 14.25
C SER A 45 -10.79 -9.68 14.70
N ASN A 46 -11.93 -9.01 14.47
CA ASN A 46 -12.11 -7.56 14.63
C ASN A 46 -11.22 -6.73 13.68
N LEU A 47 -10.97 -7.26 12.48
CA LEU A 47 -10.32 -6.50 11.40
C LEU A 47 -11.23 -5.35 10.95
N ASP A 48 -10.73 -4.12 10.94
CA ASP A 48 -11.53 -2.95 10.54
C ASP A 48 -11.79 -2.90 9.04
N ALA A 49 -10.76 -3.16 8.22
CA ALA A 49 -10.91 -3.16 6.77
C ALA A 49 -10.04 -4.22 6.09
N LEU A 50 -10.62 -4.85 5.09
CA LEU A 50 -9.99 -5.81 4.19
C LEU A 50 -10.04 -5.26 2.77
N HIS A 51 -8.88 -4.92 2.24
CA HIS A 51 -8.70 -4.46 0.87
C HIS A 51 -8.41 -5.64 -0.03
N VAL A 52 -9.20 -5.81 -1.08
CA VAL A 52 -9.06 -6.91 -2.05
C VAL A 52 -8.48 -6.33 -3.33
N SER A 53 -7.27 -6.73 -3.66
CA SER A 53 -6.55 -6.21 -4.83
C SER A 53 -6.92 -6.98 -6.09
N ILE A 54 -7.73 -6.38 -6.98
CA ILE A 54 -8.14 -6.96 -8.26
C ILE A 54 -7.96 -5.92 -9.36
N ASP A 55 -6.96 -6.10 -10.23
CA ASP A 55 -6.53 -5.10 -11.21
C ASP A 55 -6.98 -5.44 -12.64
N GLY A 56 -8.20 -5.91 -12.80
CA GLY A 56 -8.83 -6.19 -14.08
C GLY A 56 -10.25 -6.70 -13.91
N ALA A 57 -11.12 -6.42 -14.90
CA ALA A 57 -12.50 -6.90 -14.95
C ALA A 57 -12.64 -8.15 -15.85
N THR A 58 -11.62 -8.48 -16.65
CA THR A 58 -11.54 -9.70 -17.46
C THR A 58 -10.25 -10.44 -17.19
N GLN A 59 -10.27 -11.77 -17.38
CA GLN A 59 -9.07 -12.62 -17.16
C GLN A 59 -7.88 -12.13 -17.97
N GLU A 60 -8.07 -11.83 -19.25
CA GLU A 60 -6.99 -11.38 -20.14
C GLU A 60 -6.28 -10.12 -19.63
N VAL A 61 -7.03 -9.16 -19.08
CA VAL A 61 -6.47 -7.91 -18.56
C VAL A 61 -5.86 -8.11 -17.17
N TYR A 62 -6.54 -8.88 -16.32
CA TYR A 62 -6.11 -9.17 -14.95
C TYR A 62 -4.76 -9.86 -14.92
N GLU A 63 -4.55 -10.91 -15.73
CA GLU A 63 -3.32 -11.69 -15.72
C GLU A 63 -2.08 -10.95 -16.27
N LYS A 64 -2.27 -9.85 -17.02
CA LYS A 64 -1.14 -9.04 -17.48
C LYS A 64 -0.32 -8.45 -16.33
N TYR A 65 -0.95 -8.18 -15.20
CA TYR A 65 -0.29 -7.68 -14.00
C TYR A 65 -0.24 -8.74 -12.89
N ARG A 66 -1.33 -9.45 -12.68
CA ARG A 66 -1.44 -10.54 -11.69
C ARG A 66 -1.08 -11.88 -12.34
N VAL A 67 0.17 -12.00 -12.76
CA VAL A 67 0.67 -13.15 -13.53
C VAL A 67 0.38 -14.48 -12.82
N GLY A 68 -0.24 -15.40 -13.55
CA GLY A 68 -0.66 -16.70 -13.03
C GLY A 68 -1.93 -16.68 -12.15
N GLY A 69 -2.53 -15.49 -11.96
CA GLY A 69 -3.77 -15.38 -11.21
C GLY A 69 -4.98 -15.81 -12.03
N ASN A 70 -5.97 -16.43 -11.38
CA ASN A 70 -7.25 -16.80 -11.96
C ASN A 70 -8.34 -15.86 -11.42
N LEU A 71 -8.89 -15.01 -12.28
CA LEU A 71 -9.87 -14.00 -11.91
C LEU A 71 -11.19 -14.60 -11.42
N GLU A 72 -11.63 -15.69 -12.01
CA GLU A 72 -12.84 -16.39 -11.60
C GLU A 72 -12.71 -16.92 -10.16
N THR A 73 -11.58 -17.52 -9.82
CA THR A 73 -11.26 -17.95 -8.45
C THR A 73 -11.32 -16.78 -7.47
N VAL A 74 -10.73 -15.63 -7.83
CA VAL A 74 -10.73 -14.44 -6.98
C VAL A 74 -12.14 -13.91 -6.76
N PHE A 75 -12.97 -13.79 -7.80
CA PHE A 75 -14.36 -13.36 -7.65
C PHE A 75 -15.21 -14.37 -6.87
N ASN A 76 -15.00 -15.67 -7.04
CA ASN A 76 -15.69 -16.68 -6.26
C ASN A 76 -15.33 -16.58 -4.77
N ASN A 77 -14.04 -16.36 -4.44
CA ASN A 77 -13.60 -16.15 -3.06
C ASN A 77 -14.13 -14.82 -2.49
N LEU A 78 -14.19 -13.76 -3.30
CA LEU A 78 -14.78 -12.48 -2.90
C LEU A 78 -16.27 -12.61 -2.58
N LYS A 79 -17.03 -13.32 -3.40
CA LYS A 79 -18.46 -13.61 -3.14
C LYS A 79 -18.66 -14.43 -1.86
N LYS A 80 -17.81 -15.45 -1.63
CA LYS A 80 -17.80 -16.21 -0.37
C LYS A 80 -17.50 -15.31 0.83
N LEU A 81 -16.52 -14.43 0.73
CA LEU A 81 -16.14 -13.47 1.78
C LEU A 81 -17.31 -12.53 2.12
N ILE A 82 -18.00 -11.99 1.11
CA ILE A 82 -19.16 -11.12 1.28
C ILE A 82 -20.34 -11.86 1.95
N ALA A 83 -20.61 -13.10 1.53
CA ALA A 83 -21.64 -13.94 2.13
C ALA A 83 -21.29 -14.28 3.59
N ALA A 84 -20.06 -14.67 3.85
CA ALA A 84 -19.57 -14.99 5.18
C ALA A 84 -19.58 -13.79 6.13
N LYS A 85 -19.34 -12.57 5.63
CA LYS A 85 -19.47 -11.34 6.43
C LYS A 85 -20.88 -11.21 7.03
N LYS A 86 -21.92 -11.51 6.25
CA LYS A 86 -23.30 -11.50 6.74
C LYS A 86 -23.54 -12.63 7.75
N LEU A 87 -23.04 -13.83 7.45
CA LEU A 87 -23.19 -15.02 8.31
C LEU A 87 -22.57 -14.81 9.70
N TYR A 88 -21.39 -14.19 9.76
CA TYR A 88 -20.67 -13.95 11.03
C TYR A 88 -21.01 -12.61 11.66
N ASN A 89 -21.92 -11.82 11.10
CA ASN A 89 -22.29 -10.47 11.56
C ASN A 89 -21.03 -9.60 11.78
N SER A 90 -20.10 -9.63 10.83
CA SER A 90 -18.82 -8.94 10.92
C SER A 90 -18.92 -7.48 10.48
N ASP A 91 -18.29 -6.57 11.22
CA ASP A 91 -18.22 -5.14 10.88
C ASP A 91 -17.08 -4.82 9.89
N THR A 92 -16.20 -5.79 9.57
CA THR A 92 -15.07 -5.61 8.65
C THR A 92 -15.53 -4.96 7.34
N LYS A 93 -14.95 -3.84 6.96
CA LYS A 93 -15.17 -3.22 5.66
C LYS A 93 -14.44 -4.01 4.57
N ILE A 94 -15.15 -4.51 3.58
CA ILE A 94 -14.54 -5.14 2.40
C ILE A 94 -14.50 -4.09 1.29
N VAL A 95 -13.30 -3.80 0.79
CA VAL A 95 -13.07 -2.77 -0.24
C VAL A 95 -12.34 -3.42 -1.41
N TRP A 96 -12.80 -3.21 -2.62
CA TRP A 96 -12.05 -3.61 -3.81
C TRP A 96 -11.05 -2.52 -4.17
N ASP A 97 -9.73 -2.81 -4.16
CA ASP A 97 -8.70 -1.92 -4.67
C ASP A 97 -8.39 -2.25 -6.13
N PHE A 98 -8.54 -1.26 -7.00
CA PHE A 98 -8.25 -1.35 -8.43
C PHE A 98 -7.18 -0.30 -8.77
N ILE A 99 -5.95 -0.77 -9.02
CA ILE A 99 -4.86 0.11 -9.46
C ILE A 99 -4.97 0.29 -10.97
N VAL A 100 -5.20 1.53 -11.38
CA VAL A 100 -5.32 1.85 -12.81
C VAL A 100 -3.95 1.89 -13.46
N MET A 101 -3.82 1.07 -14.51
CA MET A 101 -2.65 0.95 -15.38
C MET A 101 -3.09 1.06 -16.85
N ARG A 102 -2.16 1.24 -17.76
CA ARG A 102 -2.45 1.37 -19.21
C ARG A 102 -3.29 0.23 -19.76
N GLN A 103 -3.02 -1.00 -19.33
CA GLN A 103 -3.71 -2.18 -19.85
C GLN A 103 -5.13 -2.37 -19.30
N ASN A 104 -5.48 -1.70 -18.18
CA ASN A 104 -6.79 -1.85 -17.54
C ASN A 104 -7.59 -0.54 -17.43
N GLU A 105 -7.05 0.62 -17.83
CA GLU A 105 -7.74 1.92 -17.71
C GLU A 105 -9.13 1.95 -18.39
N HIS A 106 -9.30 1.18 -19.46
CA HIS A 106 -10.57 1.06 -20.18
C HIS A 106 -11.62 0.23 -19.41
N GLN A 107 -11.23 -0.48 -18.34
CA GLN A 107 -12.12 -1.33 -17.55
C GLN A 107 -12.59 -0.68 -16.24
N VAL A 108 -12.22 0.55 -15.94
CA VAL A 108 -12.57 1.22 -14.68
C VAL A 108 -14.08 1.27 -14.47
N GLU A 109 -14.85 1.65 -15.49
CA GLU A 109 -16.30 1.73 -15.37
C GLU A 109 -16.97 0.36 -15.24
N GLU A 110 -16.41 -0.67 -15.88
CA GLU A 110 -16.87 -2.05 -15.71
C GLU A 110 -16.58 -2.55 -14.29
N ALA A 111 -15.38 -2.30 -13.77
CA ALA A 111 -15.03 -2.64 -12.39
C ALA A 111 -15.97 -1.97 -11.37
N LYS A 112 -16.31 -0.70 -11.57
CA LYS A 112 -17.29 0.01 -10.73
C LYS A 112 -18.67 -0.65 -10.77
N LYS A 113 -19.16 -1.04 -11.95
CA LYS A 113 -20.45 -1.73 -12.08
C LYS A 113 -20.44 -3.08 -11.35
N ILE A 114 -19.37 -3.86 -11.50
CA ILE A 114 -19.21 -5.15 -10.80
C ILE A 114 -19.20 -4.94 -9.28
N ALA A 115 -18.41 -3.99 -8.78
CA ALA A 115 -18.33 -3.67 -7.35
C ALA A 115 -19.70 -3.25 -6.78
N ASN A 116 -20.44 -2.39 -7.51
CA ASN A 116 -21.79 -1.99 -7.14
C ASN A 116 -22.75 -3.20 -7.12
N GLY A 117 -22.68 -4.09 -8.10
CA GLY A 117 -23.46 -5.33 -8.12
C GLY A 117 -23.14 -6.29 -6.97
N LEU A 118 -21.91 -6.27 -6.46
CA LEU A 118 -21.48 -7.02 -5.28
C LEU A 118 -21.83 -6.31 -3.96
N GLY A 119 -22.24 -5.05 -3.99
CA GLY A 119 -22.57 -4.25 -2.82
C GLY A 119 -21.36 -3.86 -1.98
N ILE A 120 -20.19 -3.69 -2.60
CA ILE A 120 -18.95 -3.27 -1.94
C ILE A 120 -18.38 -1.99 -2.56
N PRO A 121 -17.72 -1.14 -1.78
CA PRO A 121 -16.97 0.00 -2.32
C PRO A 121 -15.79 -0.47 -3.17
N ILE A 122 -15.46 0.33 -4.17
CA ILE A 122 -14.25 0.20 -4.96
C ILE A 122 -13.38 1.45 -4.81
N ASN A 123 -12.10 1.24 -4.56
CA ASN A 123 -11.09 2.28 -4.53
C ASN A 123 -10.33 2.26 -5.86
N ILE A 124 -10.38 3.36 -6.60
CA ILE A 124 -9.67 3.53 -7.86
C ILE A 124 -8.40 4.32 -7.57
N ASP A 125 -7.27 3.65 -7.63
CA ASP A 125 -5.97 4.25 -7.32
C ASP A 125 -5.10 4.34 -8.58
N CYS A 126 -4.21 5.32 -8.64
CA CYS A 126 -3.26 5.46 -9.72
C CYS A 126 -2.04 4.57 -9.49
N VAL A 127 -1.54 3.95 -10.54
CA VAL A 127 -0.29 3.20 -10.45
C VAL A 127 0.84 4.10 -9.96
N ARG A 128 1.59 3.62 -8.99
CA ARG A 128 2.81 4.25 -8.51
C ARG A 128 3.98 3.40 -8.96
N THR A 129 4.90 4.03 -9.64
CA THR A 129 6.10 3.36 -10.11
C THR A 129 7.25 3.68 -9.16
N HIS A 130 7.69 2.68 -8.41
CA HIS A 130 8.85 2.77 -7.54
C HIS A 130 9.87 1.73 -7.99
N LEU A 131 11.07 2.16 -8.27
CA LEU A 131 12.21 1.29 -8.47
C LEU A 131 12.84 0.99 -7.11
N LYS A 132 13.17 -0.28 -6.86
CA LYS A 132 13.84 -0.72 -5.63
C LYS A 132 15.12 0.07 -5.32
N GLU A 133 15.90 0.39 -6.33
CA GLU A 133 17.18 1.10 -6.21
C GLU A 133 17.04 2.61 -6.45
N ASP A 134 15.88 3.04 -6.86
CA ASP A 134 15.61 4.35 -7.41
C ASP A 134 14.31 4.98 -6.89
N THR A 135 13.83 4.57 -5.72
CA THR A 135 12.62 5.16 -5.08
C THR A 135 12.71 6.69 -5.08
N LEU A 136 13.91 7.19 -5.24
CA LEU A 136 14.31 8.58 -5.15
C LEU A 136 14.97 9.09 -6.42
N ASN A 137 15.04 8.28 -7.46
CA ASN A 137 15.58 8.73 -8.72
C ASN A 137 14.67 9.71 -9.44
N PRO A 138 15.28 10.55 -10.28
CA PRO A 138 14.55 11.46 -11.13
C PRO A 138 13.41 10.76 -11.86
N THR A 139 12.26 11.42 -11.92
CA THR A 139 11.04 10.94 -12.57
C THR A 139 11.26 10.50 -14.02
N ASP A 140 12.26 11.06 -14.69
CA ASP A 140 12.66 10.71 -16.07
C ASP A 140 13.08 9.25 -16.20
N LYS A 141 14.02 8.76 -15.38
CA LYS A 141 14.48 7.38 -15.41
C LYS A 141 13.36 6.39 -15.10
N MET A 142 12.49 6.73 -14.15
CA MET A 142 11.34 5.94 -13.80
C MET A 142 10.34 5.86 -14.98
N ILE A 143 10.07 6.96 -15.67
CA ILE A 143 9.17 6.97 -16.82
C ILE A 143 9.76 6.17 -17.98
N ASP A 144 11.06 6.25 -18.23
CA ASP A 144 11.72 5.48 -19.27
C ASP A 144 11.59 3.98 -19.03
N THR A 145 11.64 3.55 -17.78
CA THR A 145 11.54 2.11 -17.42
C THR A 145 10.11 1.62 -17.34
N TYR A 146 9.20 2.40 -16.74
CA TYR A 146 7.84 1.96 -16.40
C TYR A 146 6.73 2.71 -17.14
N GLY A 147 7.06 3.66 -18.00
CA GLY A 147 6.07 4.47 -18.72
C GLY A 147 5.05 3.64 -19.52
N LYS A 148 5.41 2.41 -19.91
CA LYS A 148 4.49 1.47 -20.57
C LYS A 148 3.31 1.05 -19.68
N TRP A 149 3.43 1.18 -18.35
CA TRP A 149 2.40 0.86 -17.39
C TRP A 149 1.52 2.07 -17.04
N LEU A 150 2.00 3.29 -17.30
CA LEU A 150 1.28 4.51 -16.96
C LEU A 150 0.05 4.66 -17.86
N PRO A 151 -1.14 4.94 -17.29
CA PRO A 151 -2.35 5.22 -18.02
C PRO A 151 -2.16 6.36 -19.04
N LYS A 152 -2.87 6.30 -20.15
CA LYS A 152 -2.94 7.42 -21.12
C LYS A 152 -3.93 8.47 -20.63
N ASN A 153 -4.98 8.06 -19.94
CA ASN A 153 -5.96 8.97 -19.39
C ASN A 153 -5.33 9.81 -18.25
N PRO A 154 -5.25 11.15 -18.40
CA PRO A 154 -4.61 12.02 -17.41
C PRO A 154 -5.32 11.99 -16.04
N GLN A 155 -6.59 11.60 -15.99
CA GLN A 155 -7.33 11.43 -14.72
C GLN A 155 -6.70 10.36 -13.81
N TYR A 156 -6.06 9.35 -14.40
CA TYR A 156 -5.46 8.23 -13.70
C TYR A 156 -3.93 8.22 -13.74
N ASN A 157 -3.33 9.32 -14.22
CA ASN A 157 -1.89 9.40 -14.40
C ASN A 157 -1.30 10.57 -13.61
N ASN A 158 -0.50 10.25 -12.61
CA ASN A 158 0.20 11.23 -11.76
C ASN A 158 1.48 11.78 -12.41
N TYR A 159 1.79 11.38 -13.65
CA TYR A 159 3.02 11.74 -14.33
C TYR A 159 2.74 12.30 -15.72
N ASN A 160 3.47 13.34 -16.09
CA ASN A 160 3.52 13.83 -17.45
C ASN A 160 4.63 13.09 -18.18
N ILE A 161 4.25 12.26 -19.18
CA ILE A 161 5.18 11.40 -19.92
C ILE A 161 6.11 12.24 -20.81
N ASP A 162 5.63 13.33 -21.38
CA ASP A 162 6.39 14.17 -22.32
C ASP A 162 7.44 15.01 -21.59
N THR A 163 7.06 15.62 -20.48
CA THR A 163 7.98 16.44 -19.67
C THR A 163 8.76 15.62 -18.67
N LYS A 164 8.44 14.32 -18.52
CA LYS A 164 9.01 13.40 -17.54
C LYS A 164 8.96 13.93 -16.09
N LYS A 165 7.87 14.61 -15.75
CA LYS A 165 7.67 15.21 -14.43
C LYS A 165 6.38 14.68 -13.79
N ARG A 166 6.29 14.76 -12.47
CA ARG A 166 5.03 14.57 -11.75
C ARG A 166 4.09 15.72 -12.04
N ASN A 167 2.79 15.41 -12.17
CA ASN A 167 1.74 16.43 -12.36
C ASN A 167 1.54 17.28 -11.09
N GLN A 168 1.80 16.69 -9.92
CA GLN A 168 1.73 17.38 -8.64
C GLN A 168 3.01 17.12 -7.85
N SER A 169 3.58 18.15 -7.27
CA SER A 169 4.68 18.07 -6.30
C SER A 169 4.14 18.31 -4.91
N MET A 170 4.46 17.44 -3.95
CA MET A 170 4.15 17.71 -2.55
C MET A 170 5.03 18.85 -2.03
N THR A 171 4.43 19.80 -1.34
CA THR A 171 5.15 20.91 -0.71
C THR A 171 5.74 20.54 0.64
N PHE A 172 5.17 19.54 1.32
CA PHE A 172 5.60 19.09 2.63
C PHE A 172 5.24 17.62 2.88
N CYS A 173 6.16 16.85 3.45
CA CYS A 173 5.94 15.45 3.84
C CYS A 173 5.77 15.34 5.36
N LYS A 174 4.68 14.72 5.82
CA LYS A 174 4.36 14.51 7.24
C LYS A 174 4.75 13.12 7.77
N SER A 175 5.17 12.21 6.89
CA SER A 175 5.40 10.80 7.23
C SER A 175 6.25 10.56 8.48
N PRO A 176 7.42 11.21 8.70
CA PRO A 176 8.23 10.95 9.88
C PRO A 176 7.60 11.38 11.22
N TRP A 177 6.43 12.00 11.22
CA TRP A 177 5.66 12.34 12.42
C TRP A 177 4.40 11.50 12.59
N MET A 178 3.95 10.81 11.54
CA MET A 178 2.63 10.18 11.52
C MET A 178 2.66 8.69 11.20
N GLU A 179 3.71 8.20 10.54
CA GLU A 179 3.79 6.80 10.11
C GLU A 179 5.20 6.25 10.23
N THR A 180 5.27 4.94 10.24
CA THR A 180 6.50 4.17 10.12
C THR A 180 6.20 2.88 9.36
N ALA A 181 7.21 2.28 8.74
CA ALA A 181 7.14 0.93 8.23
C ALA A 181 8.08 0.05 9.05
N ILE A 182 7.62 -1.12 9.43
CA ILE A 182 8.43 -2.13 10.15
C ILE A 182 8.42 -3.38 9.30
N ASN A 183 9.59 -3.81 8.86
CA ASN A 183 9.73 -5.01 8.07
C ASN A 183 9.76 -6.26 8.95
N TRP A 184 9.61 -7.42 8.33
CA TRP A 184 9.58 -8.73 8.98
C TRP A 184 10.84 -9.05 9.81
N ASN A 185 11.98 -8.44 9.49
CA ASN A 185 13.26 -8.58 10.19
C ASN A 185 13.45 -7.54 11.31
N GLY A 186 12.41 -6.76 11.62
CA GLY A 186 12.43 -5.74 12.66
C GLY A 186 12.99 -4.38 12.24
N ASP A 187 13.46 -4.23 11.01
CA ASP A 187 13.96 -2.95 10.50
C ASP A 187 12.84 -1.91 10.42
N VAL A 188 13.13 -0.71 10.90
CA VAL A 188 12.22 0.43 10.98
C VAL A 188 12.60 1.48 9.94
N PHE A 189 11.61 1.96 9.19
CA PHE A 189 11.76 2.95 8.13
C PHE A 189 10.82 4.14 8.34
N PRO A 190 11.16 5.35 7.83
CA PRO A 190 10.41 6.56 8.14
C PRO A 190 9.03 6.65 7.49
N CYS A 191 8.73 5.78 6.54
CA CYS A 191 7.43 5.72 5.86
C CYS A 191 7.28 4.44 5.04
N SER A 192 6.07 4.17 4.57
CA SER A 192 5.75 3.04 3.70
C SER A 192 6.24 3.18 2.24
N CYS A 193 6.79 4.35 1.87
CA CYS A 193 7.31 4.59 0.52
C CYS A 193 8.77 4.19 0.35
N VAL A 194 9.53 4.14 1.45
CA VAL A 194 10.94 3.75 1.50
C VAL A 194 11.13 2.75 2.64
N HIS A 195 11.39 1.51 2.32
CA HIS A 195 11.39 0.41 3.29
C HIS A 195 12.24 -0.79 2.86
N THR A 196 13.20 -0.59 1.98
CA THR A 196 13.93 -1.71 1.37
C THR A 196 15.43 -1.65 1.49
N GLU A 197 16.02 -0.50 1.80
CA GLU A 197 17.46 -0.33 1.79
C GLU A 197 18.02 -0.06 3.19
N GLU A 198 19.18 -0.62 3.47
CA GLU A 198 19.85 -0.47 4.76
C GLU A 198 20.14 1.01 5.11
N LYS A 199 20.47 1.83 4.10
CA LYS A 199 20.68 3.27 4.28
C LYS A 199 19.42 4.02 4.74
N ASP A 200 18.23 3.46 4.45
CA ASP A 200 16.94 4.06 4.78
C ASP A 200 16.49 3.66 6.18
N ARG A 201 17.14 2.65 6.78
CA ARG A 201 16.82 2.10 8.08
C ARG A 201 17.07 3.12 9.20
N MET A 202 16.03 3.38 9.98
CA MET A 202 16.09 4.25 11.15
C MET A 202 16.62 3.53 12.40
N GLY A 203 16.35 2.24 12.52
CA GLY A 203 16.78 1.34 13.60
C GLY A 203 16.16 -0.03 13.44
N ASN A 204 16.24 -0.88 14.49
CA ASN A 204 15.64 -2.20 14.50
C ASN A 204 14.97 -2.47 15.84
N ILE A 205 13.69 -2.87 15.84
CA ILE A 205 12.89 -3.10 17.05
C ILE A 205 13.32 -4.32 17.88
N PHE A 206 14.18 -5.19 17.34
CA PHE A 206 14.77 -6.30 18.09
C PHE A 206 16.07 -5.90 18.81
N GLU A 207 16.65 -4.73 18.46
CA GLU A 207 17.90 -4.20 19.00
C GLU A 207 17.67 -3.09 20.03
N GLN A 208 16.58 -2.30 19.85
CA GLN A 208 16.25 -1.15 20.68
C GLN A 208 14.73 -0.90 20.69
N SER A 209 14.22 -0.18 21.68
CA SER A 209 12.79 0.14 21.75
C SER A 209 12.35 1.03 20.61
N PHE A 210 11.07 0.93 20.21
CA PHE A 210 10.51 1.82 19.19
C PHE A 210 10.60 3.29 19.60
N GLU A 211 10.45 3.60 20.87
CA GLU A 211 10.57 4.97 21.41
C GLU A 211 11.98 5.55 21.21
N GLU A 212 13.02 4.75 21.45
CA GLU A 212 14.42 5.14 21.19
C GLU A 212 14.66 5.36 19.70
N ILE A 213 14.12 4.50 18.83
CA ILE A 213 14.20 4.68 17.38
C ILE A 213 13.50 5.97 16.93
N TRP A 214 12.24 6.15 17.36
CA TRP A 214 11.38 7.25 16.94
C TRP A 214 11.89 8.62 17.37
N ASN A 215 12.55 8.69 18.53
CA ASN A 215 13.18 9.89 19.05
C ASN A 215 14.70 9.92 18.80
N GLY A 216 15.24 8.92 18.13
CA GLY A 216 16.65 8.81 17.82
C GLY A 216 17.12 9.78 16.76
N GLU A 217 18.43 9.87 16.63
CA GLU A 217 19.12 10.86 15.80
C GLU A 217 18.66 10.88 14.34
N LYS A 218 18.42 9.69 13.73
CA LYS A 218 17.96 9.60 12.34
C LYS A 218 16.55 10.16 12.13
N TYR A 219 15.58 9.84 13.01
CA TYR A 219 14.23 10.42 12.91
C TYR A 219 14.23 11.92 13.20
N VAL A 220 15.02 12.37 14.18
CA VAL A 220 15.18 13.80 14.48
C VAL A 220 15.77 14.52 13.28
N SER A 221 16.82 13.96 12.66
CA SER A 221 17.43 14.53 11.46
C SER A 221 16.45 14.56 10.27
N ALA A 222 15.71 13.48 10.03
CA ALA A 222 14.69 13.43 8.99
C ALA A 222 13.63 14.54 9.16
N ARG A 223 13.15 14.75 10.39
CA ARG A 223 12.19 15.82 10.71
C ARG A 223 12.79 17.20 10.51
N LYS A 224 14.02 17.46 10.98
CA LYS A 224 14.75 18.72 10.77
C LYS A 224 14.93 19.02 9.28
N GLU A 225 15.33 18.01 8.49
CA GLU A 225 15.47 18.15 7.03
C GLU A 225 14.18 18.65 6.38
N LEU A 226 13.05 18.06 6.74
CA LEU A 226 11.74 18.42 6.16
C LEU A 226 11.29 19.82 6.60
N LEU A 227 11.69 20.27 7.79
CA LEU A 227 11.45 21.62 8.30
C LEU A 227 12.45 22.66 7.74
N GLY A 228 13.43 22.25 6.94
CA GLY A 228 14.48 23.15 6.45
C GLY A 228 15.48 23.59 7.52
N GLN A 229 15.58 22.85 8.62
CA GLN A 229 16.52 23.12 9.71
C GLN A 229 17.87 22.44 9.45
N PRO A 230 18.99 23.01 9.93
CA PRO A 230 20.30 22.38 9.84
C PRO A 230 20.32 20.99 10.52
N ASN A 231 20.95 20.03 9.86
CA ASN A 231 21.15 18.69 10.40
C ASN A 231 22.39 18.03 9.75
N ASP A 232 23.09 17.19 10.50
CA ASP A 232 24.36 16.58 10.10
C ASP A 232 24.20 15.10 9.70
N VAL A 233 23.07 14.46 10.07
CA VAL A 233 22.82 13.07 9.75
C VAL A 233 22.03 12.96 8.45
N GLU A 234 22.64 12.32 7.46
CA GLU A 234 21.98 12.07 6.19
C GLU A 234 20.95 10.97 6.34
N THR A 235 19.73 11.23 5.84
CA THR A 235 18.64 10.26 5.80
C THR A 235 17.99 10.28 4.42
N ILE A 236 17.24 9.24 4.12
CA ILE A 236 16.47 9.14 2.88
C ILE A 236 15.54 10.32 2.64
N CYS A 237 15.06 10.97 3.71
CA CYS A 237 14.17 12.12 3.62
C CYS A 237 14.82 13.33 2.92
N ARG A 238 16.16 13.50 3.02
CA ARG A 238 16.91 14.53 2.28
C ARG A 238 16.81 14.29 0.77
N THR A 239 17.08 13.07 0.34
CA THR A 239 17.02 12.72 -1.08
C THR A 239 15.57 12.78 -1.59
N CYS A 240 14.62 12.30 -0.80
CA CYS A 240 13.20 12.36 -1.10
C CYS A 240 12.72 13.82 -1.32
N LYS A 241 13.07 14.72 -0.41
CA LYS A 241 12.78 16.16 -0.52
C LYS A 241 13.37 16.76 -1.79
N LYS A 242 14.63 16.46 -2.09
CA LYS A 242 15.32 16.94 -3.29
C LYS A 242 14.63 16.49 -4.58
N ASN A 243 14.02 15.30 -4.58
CA ASN A 243 13.33 14.70 -5.73
C ASN A 243 11.81 14.94 -5.75
N GLY A 244 11.29 15.85 -4.93
CA GLY A 244 9.90 16.29 -4.97
C GLY A 244 8.89 15.40 -4.23
N TYR A 245 9.30 14.75 -3.13
CA TYR A 245 8.45 13.96 -2.22
C TYR A 245 7.57 12.90 -2.91
N PRO A 246 8.03 11.66 -3.08
CA PRO A 246 7.21 10.57 -3.61
C PRO A 246 6.14 10.07 -2.62
N GLY A 247 6.03 10.66 -1.44
CA GLY A 247 5.13 10.25 -0.38
C GLY A 247 3.64 10.37 -0.70
N ARG A 248 2.81 9.77 0.13
CA ARG A 248 1.34 9.92 0.06
C ARG A 248 0.95 11.35 0.33
N GLU A 249 0.02 11.89 -0.46
CA GLU A 249 -0.78 13.02 0.01
C GLU A 249 -1.47 12.61 1.31
N ALA A 250 -1.33 13.44 2.34
CA ALA A 250 -2.13 13.26 3.54
C ALA A 250 -3.58 13.58 3.16
N GLY A 251 -4.43 12.54 3.03
CA GLY A 251 -5.87 12.68 2.99
C GLY A 251 -6.39 13.10 4.36
#